data_8c90a48192f5e89d20fd3b155ca930d0
#
_entry.id   8c90a48192f5e89d20fd3b155ca930d0
#
_cell.length_a   1.000
_cell.length_b   1.000
_cell.length_c   1.000
_cell.angle_alpha   90.00
_cell.angle_beta   90.00
_cell.angle_gamma   90.00
#
_symmetry.space_group_name_H-M   'P 1'
#
loop_
_entity.id
_entity.type
_entity.pdbx_description
1 polymer ?
#
loop_
_entity_poly.entity_id
_entity_poly.type
_entity_poly.pdbx_seq_one_letter_code
_entity_poly.pdbx_strand_id
1 'polypeptide(L)'
;EVFATALPVLLRQGEAAAPPQIPPSWRITATGQAALADPAALRRAPAQRLLLEHLAQCPEGAETEALRPVTHASTATLRALHGKGWVELIAPSLPTEPAISTTSPPLTLNAAQSAAIAAVAAELDRFGVFLLEGITGSGKTEVYLRLIAAVLAEGRQALVLTPEIGLTPQLLARFRERLPGPLAVLHSGLSDRERLNAWLLARNGTARVIVGTRSAIFAPLHNPGLLIVDEEHDASFKQQDGFRYHARDLAVVRARQLN
;
A
#
# COMPACT_ATOMS: atom_id res chain seq x y z
N GLU A 1 -14.27 -22.71 -7.62
CA GLU A 1 -13.84 -21.50 -8.34
C GLU A 1 -13.77 -20.27 -7.42
N VAL A 2 -14.80 -19.97 -6.60
CA VAL A 2 -14.82 -18.83 -5.67
C VAL A 2 -13.59 -18.81 -4.76
N PHE A 3 -13.29 -19.91 -4.09
CA PHE A 3 -12.10 -20.02 -3.22
C PHE A 3 -10.78 -19.83 -3.99
N ALA A 4 -10.74 -20.29 -5.24
CA ALA A 4 -9.56 -20.10 -6.09
C ALA A 4 -9.29 -18.62 -6.43
N THR A 5 -10.35 -17.83 -6.49
CA THR A 5 -10.25 -16.39 -6.77
C THR A 5 -9.99 -15.58 -5.50
N ALA A 6 -10.60 -15.98 -4.38
CA ALA A 6 -10.58 -15.22 -3.13
C ALA A 6 -9.36 -15.49 -2.24
N LEU A 7 -8.78 -16.69 -2.30
CA LEU A 7 -7.68 -17.08 -1.42
C LEU A 7 -6.33 -17.06 -2.15
N PRO A 8 -5.26 -16.57 -1.50
CA PRO A 8 -3.90 -16.72 -1.99
C PRO A 8 -3.55 -18.16 -2.32
N VAL A 9 -2.74 -18.36 -3.37
CA VAL A 9 -2.32 -19.69 -3.86
C VAL A 9 -1.70 -20.52 -2.74
N LEU A 10 -0.81 -19.95 -1.95
CA LEU A 10 -0.10 -20.63 -0.87
C LEU A 10 -1.06 -21.17 0.22
N LEU A 11 -2.11 -20.42 0.57
CA LEU A 11 -3.13 -20.92 1.51
C LEU A 11 -3.93 -22.10 0.94
N ARG A 12 -4.20 -22.08 -0.37
CA ARG A 12 -4.88 -23.19 -1.06
C ARG A 12 -4.02 -24.44 -1.14
N GLN A 13 -2.70 -24.29 -1.12
CA GLN A 13 -1.72 -25.37 -1.09
C GLN A 13 -1.46 -25.91 0.32
N GLY A 14 -2.16 -25.39 1.35
CA GLY A 14 -2.03 -25.83 2.74
C GLY A 14 -0.88 -25.16 3.50
N GLU A 15 -0.28 -24.11 2.96
CA GLU A 15 0.71 -23.35 3.72
C GLU A 15 0.04 -22.69 4.93
N ALA A 16 0.64 -22.83 6.11
CA ALA A 16 0.12 -22.22 7.32
C ALA A 16 0.09 -20.68 7.17
N ALA A 17 -0.98 -20.07 7.66
CA ALA A 17 -1.08 -18.62 7.78
C ALA A 17 -0.15 -18.13 8.90
N ALA A 18 1.17 -18.23 8.67
CA ALA A 18 2.17 -17.66 9.58
C ALA A 18 1.95 -16.14 9.70
N PRO A 19 2.33 -15.52 10.82
CA PRO A 19 2.24 -14.07 10.95
C PRO A 19 2.88 -13.39 9.73
N PRO A 20 2.27 -12.31 9.19
CA PRO A 20 2.81 -11.64 8.03
C PRO A 20 4.23 -11.18 8.34
N GLN A 21 5.15 -11.64 7.52
CA GLN A 21 6.51 -11.12 7.58
C GLN A 21 6.50 -9.78 6.84
N ILE A 22 6.52 -8.69 7.59
CA ILE A 22 6.80 -7.39 7.01
C ILE A 22 8.21 -7.49 6.44
N PRO A 23 8.44 -7.24 5.15
CA PRO A 23 9.76 -7.35 4.58
C PRO A 23 10.72 -6.42 5.34
N PRO A 24 11.89 -6.92 5.71
CA PRO A 24 12.87 -6.08 6.41
C PRO A 24 13.30 -4.93 5.52
N SER A 25 13.40 -3.75 6.10
CA SER A 25 13.92 -2.56 5.45
C SER A 25 15.42 -2.43 5.69
N TRP A 26 16.11 -1.89 4.70
CA TRP A 26 17.55 -1.61 4.78
C TRP A 26 17.77 -0.13 5.05
N ARG A 27 18.63 0.18 5.99
CA ARG A 27 19.02 1.56 6.30
C ARG A 27 20.55 1.70 6.24
N ILE A 28 21.01 2.87 5.78
CA ILE A 28 22.42 3.20 5.81
C ILE A 28 22.85 3.48 7.27
N THR A 29 24.01 2.95 7.66
CA THR A 29 24.62 3.21 8.99
C THR A 29 25.50 4.46 8.94
N ALA A 30 25.94 4.94 10.11
CA ALA A 30 26.92 6.02 10.18
C ALA A 30 28.24 5.66 9.46
N THR A 31 28.68 4.39 9.56
CA THR A 31 29.85 3.88 8.81
C THR A 31 29.60 3.84 7.30
N GLY A 32 28.37 3.54 6.87
CA GLY A 32 27.98 3.59 5.47
C GLY A 32 27.96 5.01 4.92
N GLN A 33 27.50 5.99 5.70
CA GLN A 33 27.56 7.42 5.35
C GLN A 33 29.01 7.91 5.22
N ALA A 34 29.88 7.52 6.14
CA ALA A 34 31.31 7.84 6.07
C ALA A 34 31.97 7.21 4.83
N ALA A 35 31.64 5.95 4.49
CA ALA A 35 32.13 5.28 3.30
C ALA A 35 31.61 5.92 2.00
N LEU A 36 30.40 6.47 2.01
CA LEU A 36 29.84 7.22 0.86
C LEU A 36 30.56 8.55 0.65
N ALA A 37 31.00 9.20 1.72
CA ALA A 37 31.77 10.44 1.67
C ALA A 37 33.24 10.25 1.22
N ASP A 38 33.76 9.01 1.28
CA ASP A 38 35.11 8.68 0.83
C ASP A 38 35.10 8.19 -0.64
N PRO A 39 35.62 9.00 -1.60
CA PRO A 39 35.68 8.61 -3.01
C PRO A 39 36.52 7.36 -3.29
N ALA A 40 37.47 7.01 -2.41
CA ALA A 40 38.33 5.85 -2.59
C ALA A 40 37.63 4.54 -2.21
N ALA A 41 36.75 4.57 -1.21
CA ALA A 41 36.09 3.39 -0.66
C ALA A 41 35.17 2.66 -1.67
N LEU A 42 34.55 3.42 -2.59
CA LEU A 42 33.56 2.93 -3.56
C LEU A 42 34.00 3.01 -5.02
N ARG A 43 35.26 3.36 -5.29
CA ARG A 43 35.80 3.61 -6.65
C ARG A 43 35.59 2.43 -7.62
N ARG A 44 35.65 1.17 -7.09
CA ARG A 44 35.52 -0.07 -7.88
C ARG A 44 34.16 -0.75 -7.71
N ALA A 45 33.19 -0.09 -7.08
CA ALA A 45 31.89 -0.67 -6.76
C ALA A 45 30.72 0.30 -7.04
N PRO A 46 30.48 0.70 -8.31
CA PRO A 46 29.48 1.71 -8.64
C PRO A 46 28.07 1.33 -8.21
N ALA A 47 27.69 0.06 -8.28
CA ALA A 47 26.39 -0.41 -7.83
C ALA A 47 26.20 -0.27 -6.30
N GLN A 48 27.26 -0.48 -5.52
CA GLN A 48 27.22 -0.28 -4.06
C GLN A 48 27.09 1.21 -3.72
N ARG A 49 27.74 2.07 -4.50
CA ARG A 49 27.66 3.53 -4.34
C ARG A 49 26.24 4.03 -4.59
N LEU A 50 25.64 3.68 -5.73
CA LEU A 50 24.25 4.06 -6.07
C LEU A 50 23.25 3.59 -5.00
N LEU A 51 23.45 2.39 -4.48
CA LEU A 51 22.59 1.85 -3.43
C LEU A 51 22.71 2.64 -2.12
N LEU A 52 23.94 3.00 -1.71
CA LEU A 52 24.15 3.82 -0.51
C LEU A 52 23.64 5.26 -0.70
N GLU A 53 23.82 5.86 -1.90
CA GLU A 53 23.26 7.17 -2.23
C GLU A 53 21.73 7.18 -2.12
N HIS A 54 21.08 6.13 -2.62
CA HIS A 54 19.62 5.99 -2.50
C HIS A 54 19.19 5.80 -1.05
N LEU A 55 19.85 4.92 -0.29
CA LEU A 55 19.53 4.69 1.12
C LEU A 55 19.81 5.93 1.99
N ALA A 56 20.75 6.78 1.62
CA ALA A 56 21.01 8.04 2.32
C ALA A 56 19.85 9.04 2.18
N GLN A 57 19.04 8.91 1.12
CA GLN A 57 17.82 9.71 0.90
C GLN A 57 16.59 9.11 1.61
N CYS A 58 16.70 7.90 2.17
CA CYS A 58 15.64 7.18 2.84
C CYS A 58 16.00 6.95 4.33
N PRO A 59 15.86 7.95 5.21
CA PRO A 59 16.28 7.83 6.62
C PRO A 59 15.51 6.75 7.38
N GLU A 60 14.26 6.49 7.01
CA GLU A 60 13.43 5.42 7.58
C GLU A 60 13.77 4.02 7.02
N GLY A 61 14.70 3.95 6.06
CA GLY A 61 15.05 2.74 5.35
C GLY A 61 14.19 2.50 4.11
N ALA A 62 14.61 1.51 3.30
CA ALA A 62 13.90 1.10 2.09
C ALA A 62 13.79 -0.42 2.01
N GLU A 63 12.65 -0.91 1.52
CA GLU A 63 12.42 -2.32 1.28
C GLU A 63 13.29 -2.84 0.12
N THR A 64 13.68 -4.11 0.16
CA THR A 64 14.51 -4.74 -0.87
C THR A 64 13.92 -4.57 -2.28
N GLU A 65 12.60 -4.68 -2.42
CA GLU A 65 11.91 -4.54 -3.72
C GLU A 65 11.96 -3.11 -4.24
N ALA A 66 11.84 -2.11 -3.38
CA ALA A 66 11.95 -0.69 -3.75
C ALA A 66 13.36 -0.33 -4.25
N LEU A 67 14.38 -1.07 -3.82
CA LEU A 67 15.77 -0.86 -4.21
C LEU A 67 16.14 -1.49 -5.56
N ARG A 68 15.41 -2.52 -6.03
CA ARG A 68 15.69 -3.23 -7.30
C ARG A 68 15.67 -2.34 -8.54
N PRO A 69 14.65 -1.48 -8.77
CA PRO A 69 14.58 -0.67 -9.98
C PRO A 69 15.70 0.37 -10.08
N VAL A 70 16.16 0.87 -8.92
CA VAL A 70 17.10 2.00 -8.85
C VAL A 70 18.55 1.57 -9.10
N THR A 71 18.90 0.35 -8.70
CA THR A 71 20.33 -0.01 -8.61
C THR A 71 20.67 -1.32 -9.31
N HIS A 72 19.69 -2.03 -9.90
CA HIS A 72 19.86 -3.44 -10.28
C HIS A 72 20.50 -4.29 -9.16
N ALA A 73 20.38 -3.80 -7.91
CA ALA A 73 21.03 -4.38 -6.77
C ALA A 73 20.44 -5.76 -6.47
N SER A 74 21.28 -6.77 -6.58
CA SER A 74 20.93 -8.11 -6.13
C SER A 74 20.91 -8.15 -4.60
N THR A 75 20.16 -9.08 -4.03
CA THR A 75 20.22 -9.41 -2.58
C THR A 75 21.66 -9.68 -2.12
N ALA A 76 22.56 -10.11 -3.01
CA ALA A 76 23.96 -10.30 -2.76
C ALA A 76 24.71 -8.98 -2.47
N THR A 77 24.35 -7.89 -3.20
CA THR A 77 24.95 -6.56 -2.96
C THR A 77 24.56 -6.03 -1.58
N LEU A 78 23.30 -6.17 -1.19
CA LEU A 78 22.82 -5.78 0.14
C LEU A 78 23.51 -6.57 1.24
N ARG A 79 23.65 -7.89 1.08
CA ARG A 79 24.41 -8.74 2.03
C ARG A 79 25.87 -8.35 2.14
N ALA A 80 26.52 -8.01 1.02
CA ALA A 80 27.91 -7.55 1.03
C ALA A 80 28.09 -6.23 1.77
N LEU A 81 27.16 -5.29 1.59
CA LEU A 81 27.16 -4.01 2.34
C LEU A 81 26.85 -4.21 3.82
N HIS A 82 25.96 -5.13 4.15
CA HIS A 82 25.65 -5.51 5.52
C HIS A 82 26.87 -6.15 6.21
N GLY A 83 27.58 -7.05 5.52
CA GLY A 83 28.82 -7.66 6.02
C GLY A 83 29.95 -6.64 6.26
N LYS A 84 29.93 -5.48 5.60
CA LYS A 84 30.83 -4.36 5.84
C LYS A 84 30.35 -3.43 6.96
N GLY A 85 29.15 -3.64 7.50
CA GLY A 85 28.53 -2.76 8.48
C GLY A 85 28.06 -1.40 7.90
N TRP A 86 27.96 -1.28 6.57
CA TRP A 86 27.56 -0.03 5.90
C TRP A 86 26.05 0.15 5.77
N VAL A 87 25.32 -0.96 5.83
CA VAL A 87 23.88 -0.98 5.94
C VAL A 87 23.45 -1.92 7.05
N GLU A 88 22.34 -1.63 7.67
CA GLU A 88 21.73 -2.50 8.67
C GLU A 88 20.34 -2.93 8.22
N LEU A 89 19.95 -4.12 8.66
CA LEU A 89 18.61 -4.64 8.49
C LEU A 89 17.76 -4.11 9.64
N ILE A 90 16.81 -3.27 9.33
CA ILE A 90 15.85 -2.83 10.32
C ILE A 90 14.77 -3.92 10.37
N ALA A 91 14.64 -4.57 11.54
CA ALA A 91 13.47 -5.38 11.79
C ALA A 91 12.23 -4.50 11.56
N PRO A 92 11.23 -5.00 10.86
CA PRO A 92 10.01 -4.24 10.68
C PRO A 92 9.45 -3.93 12.07
N SER A 93 9.73 -2.77 12.58
CA SER A 93 8.92 -2.21 13.63
C SER A 93 7.57 -1.96 12.97
N LEU A 94 6.52 -2.59 13.51
CA LEU A 94 5.19 -2.04 13.31
C LEU A 94 5.36 -0.54 13.57
N PRO A 95 5.00 0.36 12.65
CA PRO A 95 5.09 1.77 12.95
C PRO A 95 4.29 1.98 14.23
N THR A 96 5.00 2.13 15.34
CA THR A 96 4.47 2.76 16.53
C THR A 96 4.06 4.12 15.98
N GLU A 97 2.77 4.41 15.95
CA GLU A 97 2.15 5.57 15.31
C GLU A 97 3.18 6.66 14.99
N PRO A 98 3.67 6.82 13.77
CA PRO A 98 4.38 8.03 13.46
C PRO A 98 3.33 9.11 13.63
N ALA A 99 3.55 10.00 14.58
CA ALA A 99 2.90 11.28 14.57
C ALA A 99 2.89 11.72 13.10
N ILE A 100 1.73 11.99 12.55
CA ILE A 100 1.53 12.42 11.17
C ILE A 100 2.49 13.58 10.94
N SER A 101 3.72 13.26 10.54
CA SER A 101 4.63 14.27 10.00
C SER A 101 4.11 14.56 8.60
N THR A 102 3.03 15.32 8.56
CA THR A 102 2.53 15.91 7.33
C THR A 102 3.58 16.92 6.88
N THR A 103 4.59 16.45 6.17
CA THR A 103 5.60 17.30 5.53
C THR A 103 4.99 18.17 4.42
N SER A 104 3.78 17.88 4.01
CA SER A 104 3.01 18.73 3.09
C SER A 104 1.78 19.29 3.80
N PRO A 105 1.57 20.61 3.80
CA PRO A 105 0.35 21.19 4.34
C PRO A 105 -0.87 20.58 3.63
N PRO A 106 -1.95 20.30 4.35
CA PRO A 106 -3.15 19.76 3.74
C PRO A 106 -3.64 20.71 2.65
N LEU A 107 -3.89 20.17 1.46
CA LEU A 107 -4.45 20.95 0.36
C LEU A 107 -5.76 21.61 0.80
N THR A 108 -5.92 22.86 0.43
CA THR A 108 -7.18 23.60 0.68
C THR A 108 -8.27 23.00 -0.17
N LEU A 109 -9.31 22.49 0.48
CA LEU A 109 -10.47 21.92 -0.20
C LEU A 109 -11.33 23.03 -0.81
N ASN A 110 -11.86 22.80 -1.98
CA ASN A 110 -12.92 23.63 -2.53
C ASN A 110 -14.29 23.28 -1.91
N ALA A 111 -15.29 24.11 -2.15
CA ALA A 111 -16.63 23.93 -1.58
C ALA A 111 -17.27 22.59 -1.95
N ALA A 112 -17.10 22.14 -3.21
CA ALA A 112 -17.66 20.87 -3.68
C ALA A 112 -16.99 19.68 -3.01
N GLN A 113 -15.68 19.69 -2.88
CA GLN A 113 -14.93 18.64 -2.15
C GLN A 113 -15.33 18.58 -0.68
N SER A 114 -15.46 19.74 -0.03
CA SER A 114 -15.91 19.82 1.38
C SER A 114 -17.31 19.26 1.55
N ALA A 115 -18.24 19.62 0.66
CA ALA A 115 -19.60 19.11 0.67
C ALA A 115 -19.66 17.58 0.44
N ALA A 116 -18.87 17.05 -0.50
CA ALA A 116 -18.78 15.62 -0.75
C ALA A 116 -18.24 14.85 0.46
N ILE A 117 -17.18 15.35 1.10
CA ILE A 117 -16.63 14.75 2.32
C ILE A 117 -17.66 14.75 3.45
N ALA A 118 -18.33 15.89 3.68
CA ALA A 118 -19.34 16.01 4.73
C ALA A 118 -20.52 15.06 4.51
N ALA A 119 -21.01 14.92 3.25
CA ALA A 119 -22.09 14.03 2.91
C ALA A 119 -21.75 12.56 3.20
N VAL A 120 -20.54 12.10 2.84
CA VAL A 120 -20.12 10.72 3.10
C VAL A 120 -19.82 10.51 4.59
N ALA A 121 -19.13 11.47 5.22
CA ALA A 121 -18.75 11.36 6.63
C ALA A 121 -19.98 11.25 7.57
N ALA A 122 -21.09 11.90 7.24
CA ALA A 122 -22.33 11.81 8.01
C ALA A 122 -22.99 10.42 7.99
N GLU A 123 -22.56 9.55 7.07
CA GLU A 123 -23.15 8.23 6.83
C GLU A 123 -22.18 7.07 7.10
N LEU A 124 -20.99 7.33 7.63
CA LEU A 124 -19.96 6.29 7.84
C LEU A 124 -20.38 5.17 8.79
N ASP A 125 -21.34 5.43 9.68
CA ASP A 125 -21.85 4.46 10.65
C ASP A 125 -22.99 3.58 10.12
N ARG A 126 -23.37 3.77 8.87
CA ARG A 126 -24.42 3.00 8.23
C ARG A 126 -24.12 2.71 6.75
N PHE A 127 -24.79 1.72 6.20
CA PHE A 127 -24.67 1.43 4.78
C PHE A 127 -25.16 2.60 3.93
N GLY A 128 -24.30 3.10 3.08
CA GLY A 128 -24.57 4.13 2.09
C GLY A 128 -23.76 3.89 0.83
N VAL A 129 -24.31 4.28 -0.33
CA VAL A 129 -23.61 4.24 -1.61
C VAL A 129 -23.59 5.65 -2.18
N PHE A 130 -22.42 6.15 -2.48
CA PHE A 130 -22.20 7.50 -3.00
C PHE A 130 -21.49 7.44 -4.33
N LEU A 131 -21.91 8.26 -5.27
CA LEU A 131 -21.20 8.49 -6.53
C LEU A 131 -20.51 9.85 -6.46
N LEU A 132 -19.16 9.84 -6.56
CA LEU A 132 -18.37 11.06 -6.64
C LEU A 132 -18.05 11.35 -8.11
N GLU A 133 -18.79 12.26 -8.71
CA GLU A 133 -18.54 12.73 -10.07
C GLU A 133 -17.46 13.81 -10.10
N GLY A 134 -16.56 13.71 -11.07
CA GLY A 134 -15.53 14.71 -11.30
C GLY A 134 -14.59 14.32 -12.42
N ILE A 135 -14.18 15.29 -13.22
CA ILE A 135 -13.21 15.10 -14.29
C ILE A 135 -11.84 14.70 -13.74
N THR A 136 -10.99 14.16 -14.58
CA THR A 136 -9.58 13.88 -14.23
C THR A 136 -8.90 15.17 -13.73
N GLY A 137 -8.20 15.09 -12.61
CA GLY A 137 -7.55 16.25 -11.99
C GLY A 137 -8.46 17.10 -11.10
N SER A 138 -9.75 16.80 -10.94
CA SER A 138 -10.67 17.52 -10.04
C SER A 138 -10.36 17.36 -8.54
N GLY A 139 -9.38 16.52 -8.21
CA GLY A 139 -8.98 16.27 -6.84
C GLY A 139 -9.79 15.19 -6.12
N LYS A 140 -10.42 14.27 -6.83
CA LYS A 140 -11.11 13.08 -6.24
C LYS A 140 -10.22 12.36 -5.21
N THR A 141 -8.94 12.21 -5.51
CA THR A 141 -7.98 11.57 -4.61
C THR A 141 -7.86 12.26 -3.26
N GLU A 142 -7.96 13.60 -3.19
CA GLU A 142 -7.94 14.33 -1.92
C GLU A 142 -9.21 14.04 -1.09
N VAL A 143 -10.37 13.93 -1.74
CA VAL A 143 -11.62 13.50 -1.09
C VAL A 143 -11.44 12.10 -0.50
N TYR A 144 -10.88 11.16 -1.27
CA TYR A 144 -10.62 9.79 -0.80
C TYR A 144 -9.70 9.79 0.43
N LEU A 145 -8.57 10.51 0.36
CA LEU A 145 -7.60 10.58 1.46
C LEU A 145 -8.22 11.11 2.75
N ARG A 146 -9.09 12.13 2.66
CA ARG A 146 -9.79 12.69 3.83
C ARG A 146 -10.78 11.71 4.43
N LEU A 147 -11.58 11.03 3.60
CA LEU A 147 -12.52 10.02 4.07
C LEU A 147 -11.80 8.80 4.67
N ILE A 148 -10.72 8.35 4.05
CA ILE A 148 -9.89 7.27 4.59
C ILE A 148 -9.33 7.70 5.95
N ALA A 149 -8.75 8.90 6.07
CA ALA A 149 -8.20 9.39 7.33
C ALA A 149 -9.25 9.42 8.45
N ALA A 150 -10.49 9.83 8.16
CA ALA A 150 -11.59 9.80 9.11
C ALA A 150 -11.89 8.37 9.60
N VAL A 151 -12.00 7.42 8.69
CA VAL A 151 -12.26 6.00 9.00
C VAL A 151 -11.10 5.39 9.82
N LEU A 152 -9.84 5.75 9.48
CA LEU A 152 -8.67 5.29 10.23
C LEU A 152 -8.64 5.84 11.66
N ALA A 153 -9.08 7.08 11.87
CA ALA A 153 -9.18 7.68 13.21
C ALA A 153 -10.13 6.91 14.14
N GLU A 154 -11.16 6.25 13.57
CA GLU A 154 -12.09 5.38 14.28
C GLU A 154 -11.58 3.95 14.49
N GLY A 155 -10.34 3.65 14.11
CA GLY A 155 -9.80 2.29 14.21
C GLY A 155 -10.29 1.32 13.13
N ARG A 156 -10.95 1.81 12.09
CA ARG A 156 -11.53 1.02 11.00
C ARG A 156 -10.56 0.93 9.81
N GLN A 157 -10.88 0.06 8.85
CA GLN A 157 -10.08 -0.15 7.64
C GLN A 157 -10.76 0.42 6.40
N ALA A 158 -9.95 0.82 5.42
CA ALA A 158 -10.41 1.23 4.11
C ALA A 158 -9.87 0.30 3.01
N LEU A 159 -10.73 -0.06 2.06
CA LEU A 159 -10.37 -0.75 0.81
C LEU A 159 -10.55 0.20 -0.37
N VAL A 160 -9.51 0.35 -1.17
CA VAL A 160 -9.54 1.14 -2.41
C VAL A 160 -9.30 0.21 -3.59
N LEU A 161 -10.28 0.11 -4.46
CA LEU A 161 -10.16 -0.56 -5.75
C LEU A 161 -9.82 0.47 -6.82
N THR A 162 -8.81 0.17 -7.63
CA THR A 162 -8.40 1.00 -8.77
C THR A 162 -8.13 0.10 -9.98
N PRO A 163 -8.34 0.56 -11.22
CA PRO A 163 -7.89 -0.15 -12.40
C PRO A 163 -6.39 -0.42 -12.36
N GLU A 164 -5.90 -1.47 -13.06
CA GLU A 164 -4.47 -1.78 -13.09
C GLU A 164 -3.62 -0.59 -13.56
N ILE A 165 -4.10 0.16 -14.54
CA ILE A 165 -3.44 1.37 -15.04
C ILE A 165 -3.43 2.53 -14.02
N GLY A 166 -4.38 2.54 -13.09
CA GLY A 166 -4.49 3.53 -12.01
C GLY A 166 -3.60 3.23 -10.81
N LEU A 167 -3.16 1.97 -10.65
CA LEU A 167 -2.31 1.56 -9.54
C LEU A 167 -0.84 1.98 -9.78
N THR A 168 -0.61 3.28 -9.81
CA THR A 168 0.71 3.86 -10.09
C THR A 168 1.56 4.00 -8.83
N PRO A 169 2.90 4.00 -8.95
CA PRO A 169 3.80 4.31 -7.83
C PRO A 169 3.49 5.66 -7.18
N GLN A 170 3.08 6.66 -7.97
CA GLN A 170 2.71 7.99 -7.50
C GLN A 170 1.46 7.96 -6.62
N LEU A 171 0.45 7.17 -6.99
CA LEU A 171 -0.74 6.99 -6.16
C LEU A 171 -0.37 6.36 -4.82
N LEU A 172 0.39 5.27 -4.85
CA LEU A 172 0.83 4.58 -3.64
C LEU A 172 1.71 5.46 -2.75
N ALA A 173 2.60 6.27 -3.33
CA ALA A 173 3.41 7.23 -2.60
C ALA A 173 2.53 8.25 -1.86
N ARG A 174 1.52 8.83 -2.53
CA ARG A 174 0.56 9.75 -1.89
C ARG A 174 -0.19 9.12 -0.72
N PHE A 175 -0.58 7.86 -0.85
CA PHE A 175 -1.26 7.16 0.25
C PHE A 175 -0.31 6.97 1.44
N ARG A 176 0.96 6.56 1.19
CA ARG A 176 1.97 6.38 2.24
C ARG A 176 2.35 7.68 2.95
N GLU A 177 2.43 8.79 2.21
CA GLU A 177 2.76 10.10 2.75
C GLU A 177 1.65 10.72 3.60
N ARG A 178 0.40 10.40 3.28
CA ARG A 178 -0.78 11.10 3.83
C ARG A 178 -1.57 10.28 4.84
N LEU A 179 -1.39 8.98 4.87
CA LEU A 179 -2.14 8.07 5.72
C LEU A 179 -1.22 7.34 6.68
N PRO A 180 -1.59 7.22 7.95
CA PRO A 180 -0.78 6.54 8.96
C PRO A 180 -0.83 5.02 8.78
N GLY A 181 0.28 4.37 9.10
CA GLY A 181 0.38 2.93 9.20
C GLY A 181 0.64 2.18 7.89
N PRO A 182 0.75 0.87 7.96
CA PRO A 182 1.08 0.01 6.82
C PRO A 182 -0.02 0.00 5.76
N LEU A 183 0.38 0.06 4.49
CA LEU A 183 -0.45 -0.08 3.31
C LEU A 183 -0.28 -1.49 2.74
N ALA A 184 -1.37 -2.25 2.59
CA ALA A 184 -1.36 -3.49 1.84
C ALA A 184 -1.73 -3.24 0.38
N VAL A 185 -0.90 -3.74 -0.55
CA VAL A 185 -1.15 -3.60 -2.00
C VAL A 185 -1.44 -4.98 -2.59
N LEU A 186 -2.51 -5.09 -3.38
CA LEU A 186 -2.97 -6.35 -3.97
C LEU A 186 -3.22 -6.18 -5.48
N HIS A 187 -2.34 -6.75 -6.31
CA HIS A 187 -2.46 -6.72 -7.77
C HIS A 187 -1.91 -8.00 -8.41
N SER A 188 -2.09 -8.14 -9.72
CA SER A 188 -1.73 -9.33 -10.49
C SER A 188 -0.21 -9.59 -10.54
N GLY A 189 0.61 -8.55 -10.49
CA GLY A 189 2.07 -8.63 -10.58
C GLY A 189 2.79 -9.05 -9.29
N LEU A 190 2.07 -9.29 -8.18
CA LEU A 190 2.68 -9.79 -6.94
C LEU A 190 3.05 -11.27 -7.06
N SER A 191 4.18 -11.64 -6.47
CA SER A 191 4.49 -13.03 -6.18
C SER A 191 3.47 -13.64 -5.19
N ASP A 192 3.37 -14.97 -5.17
CA ASP A 192 2.44 -15.66 -4.26
C ASP A 192 2.73 -15.33 -2.78
N ARG A 193 4.01 -15.13 -2.42
CA ARG A 193 4.42 -14.78 -1.06
C ARG A 193 4.02 -13.35 -0.70
N GLU A 194 4.25 -12.39 -1.58
CA GLU A 194 3.84 -10.99 -1.38
C GLU A 194 2.32 -10.87 -1.26
N ARG A 195 1.60 -11.58 -2.13
CA ARG A 195 0.13 -11.64 -2.10
C ARG A 195 -0.37 -12.21 -0.78
N LEU A 196 0.24 -13.30 -0.28
CA LEU A 196 -0.10 -13.89 1.01
C LEU A 196 0.16 -12.90 2.15
N ASN A 197 1.32 -12.23 2.16
CA ASN A 197 1.66 -11.25 3.18
C ASN A 197 0.66 -10.08 3.20
N ALA A 198 0.35 -9.49 2.05
CA ALA A 198 -0.62 -8.41 1.94
C ALA A 198 -2.02 -8.84 2.41
N TRP A 199 -2.43 -10.07 2.06
CA TRP A 199 -3.69 -10.66 2.50
C TRP A 199 -3.74 -10.86 4.02
N LEU A 200 -2.65 -11.34 4.64
CA LEU A 200 -2.56 -11.53 6.09
C LEU A 200 -2.53 -10.20 6.84
N LEU A 201 -1.82 -9.19 6.33
CA LEU A 201 -1.81 -7.83 6.89
C LEU A 201 -3.22 -7.20 6.89
N ALA A 202 -3.99 -7.42 5.83
CA ALA A 202 -5.37 -6.97 5.74
C ALA A 202 -6.26 -7.72 6.76
N ARG A 203 -6.13 -9.07 6.82
CA ARG A 203 -6.93 -9.93 7.69
C ARG A 203 -6.76 -9.64 9.17
N ASN A 204 -5.55 -9.41 9.62
CA ASN A 204 -5.26 -9.18 11.04
C ASN A 204 -5.36 -7.71 11.48
N GLY A 205 -5.73 -6.80 10.55
CA GLY A 205 -5.90 -5.39 10.83
C GLY A 205 -4.61 -4.58 10.92
N THR A 206 -3.43 -5.21 10.69
CA THR A 206 -2.15 -4.49 10.69
C THR A 206 -2.12 -3.48 9.54
N ALA A 207 -2.49 -3.88 8.32
CA ALA A 207 -2.74 -2.94 7.26
C ALA A 207 -4.16 -2.37 7.42
N ARG A 208 -4.24 -1.07 7.63
CA ARG A 208 -5.52 -0.37 7.79
C ARG A 208 -6.04 0.21 6.48
N VAL A 209 -5.16 0.37 5.49
CA VAL A 209 -5.51 0.74 4.12
C VAL A 209 -5.07 -0.37 3.19
N ILE A 210 -6.01 -0.86 2.41
CA ILE A 210 -5.78 -1.88 1.39
C ILE A 210 -6.06 -1.24 0.03
N VAL A 211 -5.09 -1.26 -0.88
CA VAL A 211 -5.24 -0.76 -2.24
C VAL A 211 -5.01 -1.90 -3.20
N GLY A 212 -5.86 -2.03 -4.19
CA GLY A 212 -5.63 -3.08 -5.17
C GLY A 212 -6.54 -3.03 -6.38
N THR A 213 -6.30 -3.97 -7.27
CA THR A 213 -7.10 -4.11 -8.49
C THR A 213 -8.34 -4.97 -8.22
N ARG A 214 -9.06 -5.33 -9.26
CA ARG A 214 -10.32 -6.08 -9.20
C ARG A 214 -10.38 -7.18 -8.13
N SER A 215 -9.35 -8.03 -8.05
CA SER A 215 -9.33 -9.16 -7.11
C SER A 215 -9.18 -8.77 -5.65
N ALA A 216 -8.76 -7.55 -5.36
CA ALA A 216 -8.64 -7.05 -3.99
C ALA A 216 -10.00 -6.92 -3.29
N ILE A 217 -11.12 -6.98 -4.02
CA ILE A 217 -12.46 -7.05 -3.43
C ILE A 217 -12.64 -8.24 -2.49
N PHE A 218 -11.84 -9.28 -2.63
CA PHE A 218 -11.87 -10.47 -1.77
C PHE A 218 -10.89 -10.38 -0.59
N ALA A 219 -10.14 -9.29 -0.44
CA ALA A 219 -9.25 -9.12 0.70
C ALA A 219 -10.03 -9.21 2.02
N PRO A 220 -9.60 -10.01 2.99
CA PRO A 220 -10.28 -10.08 4.28
C PRO A 220 -10.01 -8.78 5.03
N LEU A 221 -11.06 -8.11 5.46
CA LEU A 221 -10.96 -6.91 6.28
C LEU A 221 -11.35 -7.27 7.72
N HIS A 222 -10.54 -6.83 8.67
CA HIS A 222 -10.78 -7.08 10.10
C HIS A 222 -11.92 -6.19 10.64
N ASN A 223 -11.85 -4.91 10.33
CA ASN A 223 -12.85 -3.91 10.76
C ASN A 223 -13.09 -2.89 9.63
N PRO A 224 -13.85 -3.25 8.58
CA PRO A 224 -14.09 -2.38 7.43
C PRO A 224 -14.95 -1.17 7.79
N GLY A 225 -14.60 -0.01 7.22
CA GLY A 225 -15.33 1.24 7.38
C GLY A 225 -15.65 1.94 6.07
N LEU A 226 -14.83 1.70 5.04
CA LEU A 226 -15.00 2.39 3.76
C LEU A 226 -14.50 1.50 2.62
N LEU A 227 -15.30 1.42 1.55
CA LEU A 227 -14.91 0.82 0.27
C LEU A 227 -14.97 1.90 -0.80
N ILE A 228 -13.86 2.13 -1.49
CA ILE A 228 -13.75 3.08 -2.61
C ILE A 228 -13.51 2.29 -3.88
N VAL A 229 -14.22 2.65 -4.95
CA VAL A 229 -13.98 2.13 -6.30
C VAL A 229 -13.66 3.34 -7.18
N ASP A 230 -12.36 3.53 -7.45
CA ASP A 230 -11.89 4.63 -8.30
C ASP A 230 -12.09 4.25 -9.77
N GLU A 231 -12.47 5.23 -10.61
CA GLU A 231 -12.81 5.01 -12.04
C GLU A 231 -13.79 3.81 -12.22
N GLU A 232 -14.89 3.83 -11.49
CA GLU A 232 -15.87 2.74 -11.34
C GLU A 232 -16.41 2.17 -12.65
N HIS A 233 -16.36 2.98 -13.71
CA HIS A 233 -16.81 2.64 -15.06
C HIS A 233 -15.79 1.80 -15.85
N ASP A 234 -14.57 1.62 -15.34
CA ASP A 234 -13.52 0.89 -16.05
C ASP A 234 -13.88 -0.58 -16.23
N ALA A 235 -13.77 -1.07 -17.49
CA ALA A 235 -14.13 -2.43 -17.87
C ALA A 235 -13.27 -3.50 -17.17
N SER A 236 -12.09 -3.15 -16.68
CA SER A 236 -11.19 -4.08 -15.97
C SER A 236 -11.76 -4.61 -14.65
N PHE A 237 -12.77 -3.93 -14.08
CA PHE A 237 -13.48 -4.42 -12.90
C PHE A 237 -14.38 -5.63 -13.15
N LYS A 238 -14.63 -5.95 -14.43
CA LYS A 238 -15.40 -7.14 -14.79
C LYS A 238 -14.48 -8.32 -15.07
N GLN A 239 -14.60 -9.39 -14.27
CA GLN A 239 -13.96 -10.68 -14.57
C GLN A 239 -14.76 -11.41 -15.63
N GLN A 240 -14.13 -11.73 -16.74
CA GLN A 240 -14.80 -12.40 -17.88
C GLN A 240 -14.56 -13.90 -17.91
N ASP A 241 -13.42 -14.36 -17.40
CA ASP A 241 -13.01 -15.76 -17.42
C ASP A 241 -13.13 -16.40 -16.03
N GLY A 242 -13.44 -17.69 -15.98
CA GLY A 242 -13.60 -18.45 -14.74
C GLY A 242 -14.78 -17.97 -13.91
N PHE A 243 -14.57 -17.69 -12.64
CA PHE A 243 -15.59 -17.11 -11.75
C PHE A 243 -15.88 -15.66 -12.16
N ARG A 244 -17.01 -15.47 -12.83
CA ARG A 244 -17.41 -14.16 -13.37
C ARG A 244 -18.05 -13.30 -12.29
N TYR A 245 -17.53 -12.07 -12.12
CA TYR A 245 -18.04 -11.08 -11.19
C TYR A 245 -17.69 -9.68 -11.66
N HIS A 246 -18.36 -8.67 -11.10
CA HIS A 246 -17.99 -7.28 -11.24
C HIS A 246 -17.59 -6.74 -9.86
N ALA A 247 -16.35 -6.25 -9.73
CA ALA A 247 -15.82 -5.84 -8.42
C ALA A 247 -16.59 -4.67 -7.80
N ARG A 248 -17.08 -3.71 -8.61
CA ARG A 248 -17.95 -2.62 -8.17
C ARG A 248 -19.24 -3.16 -7.52
N ASP A 249 -19.91 -4.08 -8.19
CA ASP A 249 -21.18 -4.63 -7.70
C ASP A 249 -20.96 -5.45 -6.43
N LEU A 250 -19.86 -6.22 -6.39
CA LEU A 250 -19.46 -6.92 -5.18
C LEU A 250 -19.09 -5.97 -4.03
N ALA A 251 -18.52 -4.79 -4.32
CA ALA A 251 -18.22 -3.80 -3.30
C ALA A 251 -19.50 -3.31 -2.61
N VAL A 252 -20.56 -3.03 -3.37
CA VAL A 252 -21.85 -2.63 -2.82
C VAL A 252 -22.46 -3.75 -1.97
N VAL A 253 -22.50 -4.99 -2.49
CA VAL A 253 -23.02 -6.15 -1.75
C VAL A 253 -22.24 -6.38 -0.46
N ARG A 254 -20.92 -6.32 -0.55
CA ARG A 254 -20.04 -6.52 0.60
C ARG A 254 -20.22 -5.40 1.65
N ALA A 255 -20.28 -4.14 1.24
CA ALA A 255 -20.53 -3.04 2.16
C ALA A 255 -21.87 -3.21 2.90
N ARG A 256 -22.91 -3.66 2.19
CA ARG A 256 -24.22 -3.92 2.79
C ARG A 256 -24.20 -5.07 3.81
N GLN A 257 -23.36 -6.08 3.61
CA GLN A 257 -23.27 -7.24 4.50
C GLN A 257 -22.44 -6.98 5.77
N LEU A 258 -21.58 -5.96 5.73
CA LEU A 258 -20.65 -5.62 6.81
C LEU A 258 -21.20 -4.55 7.76
N ASN A 259 -22.43 -4.09 7.51
CA ASN A 259 -23.09 -3.04 8.30
C ASN A 259 -24.16 -3.62 9.23
#